data_79b2a0ee047067880294e2eb26cb754b
#
_entry.id   79b2a0ee047067880294e2eb26cb754b
#
_cell.length_a   1.000
_cell.length_b   1.000
_cell.length_c   1.000
_cell.angle_alpha   90.00
_cell.angle_beta   90.00
_cell.angle_gamma   90.00
#
_symmetry.space_group_name_H-M   'P 1'
#
loop_
_entity.id
_entity.type
_entity.pdbx_description
1 polymer ?
#
loop_
_entity_poly.entity_id
_entity_poly.type
_entity_poly.pdbx_seq_one_letter_code
_entity_poly.pdbx_strand_id
1 'polypeptide(L)'
;RLPHDRPVLLVGGDDVLLRLRGDFEMTLPLASRFSVWPLGRQHFLRSHGLEWPLDDVTMALGKRTGTSNRVIGKPVSITAGAGDGYVVMAPFTAFDVMLDAAMAIADLPA
;
A
#
# COMPACT_ATOMS: atom_id res chain seq x y z
N ARG A 1 -20.81 -7.45 -7.65
CA ARG A 1 -19.37 -7.19 -7.65
C ARG A 1 -18.70 -7.85 -6.46
N LEU A 2 -17.61 -8.52 -6.71
CA LEU A 2 -16.97 -9.30 -5.66
C LEU A 2 -16.19 -8.39 -4.69
N PRO A 3 -16.21 -8.74 -3.40
CA PRO A 3 -15.53 -7.92 -2.38
C PRO A 3 -14.03 -7.77 -2.57
N HIS A 4 -13.38 -8.64 -3.34
CA HIS A 4 -11.92 -8.57 -3.50
C HIS A 4 -11.43 -7.30 -4.18
N ASP A 5 -12.33 -6.52 -4.81
CA ASP A 5 -11.98 -5.23 -5.38
C ASP A 5 -12.03 -4.11 -4.35
N ARG A 6 -12.57 -4.36 -3.18
CA ARG A 6 -12.68 -3.35 -2.13
C ARG A 6 -11.45 -3.37 -1.24
N PRO A 7 -11.09 -2.22 -0.70
CA PRO A 7 -10.00 -2.20 0.29
C PRO A 7 -10.42 -2.93 1.55
N VAL A 8 -9.48 -3.61 2.17
CA VAL A 8 -9.69 -4.32 3.43
C VAL A 8 -8.65 -3.85 4.42
N LEU A 9 -9.12 -3.32 5.55
CA LEU A 9 -8.25 -2.84 6.61
C LEU A 9 -8.21 -3.87 7.73
N LEU A 10 -7.00 -4.28 8.08
CA LEU A 10 -6.77 -5.28 9.12
C LEU A 10 -5.86 -4.71 10.19
N VAL A 11 -6.10 -5.11 11.43
CA VAL A 11 -5.28 -4.73 12.57
C VAL A 11 -4.68 -5.99 13.16
N GLY A 12 -3.36 -6.03 13.31
CA GLY A 12 -2.69 -7.17 13.87
C GLY A 12 -1.51 -6.76 14.72
N GLY A 13 -1.61 -6.99 16.04
CA GLY A 13 -0.53 -6.63 16.93
C GLY A 13 -0.23 -5.15 16.90
N ASP A 14 1.00 -4.81 16.54
CA ASP A 14 1.47 -3.44 16.52
C ASP A 14 1.32 -2.76 15.16
N ASP A 15 0.72 -3.44 14.19
CA ASP A 15 0.65 -2.95 12.82
C ASP A 15 -0.78 -2.87 12.31
N VAL A 16 -0.96 -2.04 11.31
CA VAL A 16 -2.19 -1.97 10.53
C VAL A 16 -1.86 -2.25 9.07
N LEU A 17 -2.71 -3.05 8.42
CA LEU A 17 -2.53 -3.48 7.05
C LEU A 17 -3.71 -3.02 6.21
N LEU A 18 -3.42 -2.58 5.00
CA LEU A 18 -4.45 -2.22 4.03
C LEU A 18 -4.23 -3.03 2.77
N ARG A 19 -5.22 -3.88 2.42
CA ARG A 19 -5.23 -4.60 1.16
C ARG A 19 -6.00 -3.77 0.15
N LEU A 20 -5.42 -3.57 -1.04
CA LEU A 20 -6.04 -2.74 -2.06
C LEU A 20 -5.58 -3.12 -3.46
N ARG A 21 -6.28 -2.57 -4.44
CA ARG A 21 -5.89 -2.55 -5.84
C ARG A 21 -5.83 -1.11 -6.30
N GLY A 22 -4.96 -0.84 -7.29
CA GLY A 22 -4.86 0.50 -7.86
C GLY A 22 -4.01 1.43 -7.02
N ASP A 23 -4.26 2.70 -7.18
CA ASP A 23 -3.43 3.74 -6.60
C ASP A 23 -3.88 4.10 -5.20
N PHE A 24 -2.96 4.61 -4.39
CA PHE A 24 -3.34 5.22 -3.13
C PHE A 24 -2.38 6.33 -2.74
N GLU A 25 -2.83 7.12 -1.79
CA GLU A 25 -2.02 8.20 -1.23
C GLU A 25 -2.39 8.39 0.23
N MET A 26 -1.39 8.61 1.07
CA MET A 26 -1.63 8.92 2.47
C MET A 26 -0.45 9.71 3.03
N THR A 27 -0.69 10.45 4.11
CA THR A 27 0.36 11.20 4.80
C THR A 27 0.72 10.46 6.08
N LEU A 28 1.99 10.09 6.19
CA LEU A 28 2.54 9.38 7.34
C LEU A 28 3.71 10.17 7.92
N PRO A 29 3.99 10.02 9.22
CA PRO A 29 5.17 10.67 9.80
C PRO A 29 6.45 10.23 9.11
N LEU A 30 7.38 11.16 8.96
CA LEU A 30 8.70 10.84 8.41
C LEU A 30 9.39 9.78 9.26
N ALA A 31 10.15 8.92 8.62
CA ALA A 31 10.85 7.78 9.21
C ALA A 31 9.94 6.64 9.65
N SER A 32 8.63 6.70 9.38
CA SER A 32 7.74 5.58 9.67
C SER A 32 8.14 4.35 8.87
N ARG A 33 8.02 3.17 9.49
CA ARG A 33 8.13 1.91 8.76
C ARG A 33 6.97 1.80 7.78
N PHE A 34 7.26 1.27 6.61
CA PHE A 34 6.24 1.08 5.61
C PHE A 34 6.63 -0.14 4.78
N SER A 35 5.74 -1.11 4.68
CA SER A 35 6.03 -2.33 3.93
C SER A 35 4.98 -2.55 2.85
N VAL A 36 5.41 -3.14 1.74
CA VAL A 36 4.53 -3.43 0.59
C VAL A 36 4.71 -4.90 0.22
N TRP A 37 3.58 -5.61 0.05
CA TRP A 37 3.56 -7.03 -0.27
C TRP A 37 2.61 -7.29 -1.43
N PRO A 38 3.00 -8.07 -2.43
CA PRO A 38 2.06 -8.45 -3.49
C PRO A 38 1.12 -9.54 -3.02
N LEU A 39 -0.09 -9.55 -3.61
CA LEU A 39 -1.07 -10.63 -3.35
C LEU A 39 -1.02 -11.72 -4.41
N GLY A 40 -0.11 -11.66 -5.28
CA GLY A 40 0.14 -12.54 -6.38
C GLY A 40 1.22 -11.86 -7.18
N ARG A 41 0.88 -11.38 -8.36
CA ARG A 41 1.79 -10.58 -9.16
C ARG A 41 1.27 -9.15 -9.23
N GLN A 42 2.11 -8.18 -8.91
CA GLN A 42 1.74 -6.78 -8.96
C GLN A 42 2.88 -5.95 -9.52
N HIS A 43 2.58 -5.19 -10.57
CA HIS A 43 3.49 -4.21 -11.12
C HIS A 43 3.21 -2.84 -10.52
N PHE A 44 4.27 -2.10 -10.21
CA PHE A 44 4.18 -0.74 -9.70
C PHE A 44 4.84 0.19 -10.72
N LEU A 45 4.12 1.25 -11.11
CA LEU A 45 4.66 2.22 -12.06
C LEU A 45 5.62 3.17 -11.38
N ARG A 46 5.22 3.70 -10.22
CA ARG A 46 6.07 4.59 -9.45
C ARG A 46 5.54 4.76 -8.04
N SER A 47 6.37 5.32 -7.19
CA SER A 47 5.99 5.72 -5.85
C SER A 47 6.60 7.06 -5.52
N HIS A 48 6.08 7.68 -4.44
CA HIS A 48 6.60 8.94 -3.92
C HIS A 48 6.64 8.84 -2.41
N GLY A 49 7.67 9.43 -1.81
CA GLY A 49 7.78 9.51 -0.36
C GLY A 49 8.40 8.29 0.31
N LEU A 50 8.88 7.32 -0.45
CA LEU A 50 9.54 6.12 0.08
C LEU A 50 11.04 6.15 -0.17
N GLU A 51 11.80 5.68 0.80
CA GLU A 51 13.26 5.65 0.70
C GLU A 51 13.73 4.77 -0.46
N TRP A 52 13.06 3.64 -0.65
CA TRP A 52 13.33 2.75 -1.78
C TRP A 52 12.16 2.81 -2.74
N PRO A 53 12.28 3.59 -3.84
CA PRO A 53 11.15 3.79 -4.75
C PRO A 53 10.67 2.51 -5.41
N LEU A 54 9.39 2.49 -5.73
CA LEU A 54 8.77 1.38 -6.47
C LEU A 54 8.54 1.80 -7.92
N ASP A 55 9.59 2.30 -8.56
CA ASP A 55 9.49 2.79 -9.93
C ASP A 55 9.77 1.67 -10.91
N ASP A 56 8.74 1.28 -11.68
CA ASP A 56 8.80 0.19 -12.65
C ASP A 56 9.26 -1.12 -12.00
N VAL A 57 8.62 -1.47 -10.89
CA VAL A 57 8.96 -2.66 -10.11
C VAL A 57 7.82 -3.66 -10.20
N THR A 58 8.15 -4.93 -10.47
CA THR A 58 7.19 -6.02 -10.41
C THR A 58 7.53 -6.92 -9.23
N MET A 59 6.54 -7.17 -8.38
CA MET A 59 6.65 -8.10 -7.26
C MET A 59 5.80 -9.32 -7.54
N ALA A 60 6.27 -10.49 -7.11
CA ALA A 60 5.54 -11.73 -7.23
C ALA A 60 5.97 -12.68 -6.13
N LEU A 61 5.06 -13.57 -5.73
CA LEU A 61 5.39 -14.59 -4.73
C LEU A 61 6.50 -15.48 -5.28
N GLY A 62 7.45 -15.80 -4.41
CA GLY A 62 8.59 -16.64 -4.79
C GLY A 62 9.73 -15.90 -5.48
N LYS A 63 9.55 -14.63 -5.78
CA LYS A 63 10.60 -13.80 -6.35
C LYS A 63 10.77 -12.58 -5.47
N ARG A 64 10.41 -11.40 -5.95
CA ARG A 64 10.37 -10.22 -5.09
C ARG A 64 9.03 -10.20 -4.39
N THR A 65 9.01 -10.65 -3.13
CA THR A 65 7.78 -10.92 -2.43
C THR A 65 7.30 -9.76 -1.55
N GLY A 66 8.12 -8.73 -1.39
CA GLY A 66 7.76 -7.58 -0.59
C GLY A 66 8.97 -6.75 -0.28
N THR A 67 8.76 -5.64 0.39
CA THR A 67 9.87 -4.76 0.74
C THR A 67 9.56 -4.03 2.04
N SER A 68 10.56 -3.98 2.92
CA SER A 68 10.57 -3.07 4.05
C SER A 68 11.06 -1.73 3.55
N ASN A 69 10.34 -0.68 3.86
CA ASN A 69 10.60 0.65 3.37
C ASN A 69 10.49 1.66 4.50
N ARG A 70 10.73 2.90 4.19
CA ARG A 70 10.65 3.98 5.16
C ARG A 70 10.08 5.21 4.49
N VAL A 71 9.30 5.98 5.23
CA VAL A 71 8.73 7.23 4.75
C VAL A 71 9.79 8.33 4.83
N ILE A 72 10.11 8.94 3.69
CA ILE A 72 11.08 10.04 3.62
C ILE A 72 10.48 11.31 3.04
N GLY A 73 9.23 11.28 2.64
CA GLY A 73 8.55 12.45 2.07
C GLY A 73 7.06 12.34 2.26
N LYS A 74 6.36 13.44 2.05
CA LYS A 74 4.90 13.53 2.18
C LYS A 74 4.32 14.13 0.92
N PRO A 75 3.21 13.58 0.42
CA PRO A 75 2.56 12.36 0.89
C PRO A 75 3.30 11.11 0.43
N VAL A 76 2.96 9.96 0.98
CA VAL A 76 3.34 8.68 0.41
C VAL A 76 2.29 8.31 -0.62
N SER A 77 2.72 8.04 -1.84
CA SER A 77 1.79 7.62 -2.89
C SER A 77 2.38 6.46 -3.68
N ILE A 78 1.48 5.61 -4.17
CA ILE A 78 1.84 4.50 -5.06
C ILE A 78 0.92 4.58 -6.27
N THR A 79 1.53 4.57 -7.45
CA THR A 79 0.81 4.45 -8.71
C THR A 79 1.00 3.02 -9.20
N ALA A 80 -0.07 2.24 -9.19
CA ALA A 80 -0.02 0.83 -9.51
C ALA A 80 -0.21 0.61 -11.00
N GLY A 81 0.43 -0.44 -11.50
CA GLY A 81 0.18 -0.96 -12.83
C GLY A 81 -0.73 -2.18 -12.75
N ALA A 82 -0.57 -3.09 -13.71
CA ALA A 82 -1.36 -4.32 -13.74
C ALA A 82 -0.99 -5.24 -12.58
N GLY A 83 -1.97 -5.94 -12.05
CA GLY A 83 -1.69 -6.91 -11.00
C GLY A 83 -2.90 -7.36 -10.21
N ASP A 84 -2.63 -8.21 -9.24
CA ASP A 84 -3.65 -8.87 -8.42
C ASP A 84 -3.97 -8.10 -7.14
N GLY A 85 -3.30 -6.98 -6.93
CA GLY A 85 -3.45 -6.20 -5.72
C GLY A 85 -2.25 -6.37 -4.80
N TYR A 86 -2.25 -5.60 -3.73
CA TYR A 86 -1.12 -5.59 -2.79
C TYR A 86 -1.58 -5.17 -1.42
N VAL A 87 -0.71 -5.38 -0.44
CA VAL A 87 -0.94 -4.98 0.94
C VAL A 87 0.12 -3.96 1.31
N VAL A 88 -0.29 -2.88 1.96
CA VAL A 88 0.65 -1.97 2.61
C VAL A 88 0.50 -2.12 4.11
N MET A 89 1.61 -2.01 4.83
CA MET A 89 1.64 -2.18 6.27
C MET A 89 2.43 -1.05 6.91
N ALA A 90 1.88 -0.51 7.99
CA ALA A 90 2.51 0.56 8.76
C ALA A 90 2.23 0.33 10.25
N PRO A 91 2.94 1.03 11.16
CA PRO A 91 2.65 0.92 12.59
C PRO A 91 1.20 1.29 12.92
N PHE A 92 0.66 0.74 13.99
CA PHE A 92 -0.74 0.96 14.39
C PHE A 92 -1.07 2.44 14.56
N THR A 93 -0.11 3.28 14.88
CA THR A 93 -0.32 4.74 14.95
C THR A 93 -0.81 5.33 13.65
N ALA A 94 -0.69 4.61 12.54
CA ALA A 94 -1.20 5.04 11.23
C ALA A 94 -2.66 4.61 10.99
N PHE A 95 -3.34 4.05 11.99
CA PHE A 95 -4.69 3.50 11.79
C PHE A 95 -5.66 4.51 11.19
N ASP A 96 -5.72 5.71 11.77
CA ASP A 96 -6.68 6.72 11.31
C ASP A 96 -6.40 7.13 9.86
N VAL A 97 -5.13 7.32 9.52
CA VAL A 97 -4.72 7.70 8.16
C VAL A 97 -5.05 6.57 7.19
N MET A 98 -4.81 5.33 7.59
CA MET A 98 -5.13 4.17 6.74
C MET A 98 -6.63 4.01 6.56
N LEU A 99 -7.41 4.26 7.60
CA LEU A 99 -8.86 4.20 7.51
C LEU A 99 -9.38 5.24 6.51
N ASP A 100 -8.86 6.47 6.59
CA ASP A 100 -9.23 7.53 5.66
C ASP A 100 -8.88 7.15 4.22
N ALA A 101 -7.69 6.58 4.01
CA ALA A 101 -7.28 6.13 2.69
C ALA A 101 -8.18 5.02 2.16
N ALA A 102 -8.54 4.07 3.00
CA ALA A 102 -9.43 2.97 2.63
C ALA A 102 -10.81 3.49 2.23
N MET A 103 -11.34 4.45 2.98
CA MET A 103 -12.64 5.03 2.68
C MET A 103 -12.61 5.83 1.39
N ALA A 104 -11.55 6.55 1.13
CA ALA A 104 -11.39 7.30 -0.12
C ALA A 104 -11.37 6.36 -1.33
N ILE A 105 -10.66 5.23 -1.21
CA ILE A 105 -10.63 4.22 -2.28
C ILE A 105 -12.02 3.60 -2.47
N ALA A 106 -12.71 3.28 -1.38
CA ALA A 106 -14.03 2.65 -1.43
C ALA A 106 -15.08 3.57 -2.09
N ASP A 107 -14.89 4.89 -2.01
CA ASP A 107 -15.82 5.86 -2.57
C ASP A 107 -15.56 6.15 -4.06
N LEU A 108 -14.50 5.60 -4.64
CA LEU A 108 -14.23 5.81 -6.04
C LEU A 108 -15.26 5.10 -6.91
N PRO A 109 -15.63 5.68 -8.07
CA PRO A 109 -16.53 5.03 -9.00
C PRO A 109 -15.94 3.70 -9.48
N ALA A 110 -16.84 2.76 -9.72
CA ALA A 110 -16.45 1.45 -10.25
C ALA A 110 -15.91 1.55 -11.68
#